data_5931b20ac639ad5fdb3412346a5917dd
#
_entry.id   5931b20ac639ad5fdb3412346a5917dd
#
_cell.length_a   1.000
_cell.length_b   1.000
_cell.length_c   1.000
_cell.angle_alpha   90.00
_cell.angle_beta   90.00
_cell.angle_gamma   90.00
#
_symmetry.space_group_name_H-M   'P 1'
#
loop_
_entity.id
_entity.type
_entity.pdbx_description
1 polymer ?
#
loop_
_entity_poly.entity_id
_entity_poly.type
_entity_poly.pdbx_seq_one_letter_code
_entity_poly.pdbx_strand_id
1 'polypeptide(L)'
;MTQRYHTPLFVLLLFFLPILSYYPALASDILLDDYQEGIRRNWKEKSFKGSTQYEVVQEDGRRCIKATSNASASALYYEIDFDPREYPFLVWRWKVSNILAKGDEFKKEGDDYAARVYVVFPSALFWRTKAVNYIWANKLPQGQAVPNPFTSNACMIAVQSGPSHVGQWLDEKRNLLEDYRKCFGEDPPKAGAVAIMTDTDNTGEQAVAWYGPVRLLYK
;
A
#
# COMPACT_ATOMS: atom_id res chain seq x y z
N MET A 1 -33.06 -88.67 4.71
CA MET A 1 -32.31 -87.64 5.53
C MET A 1 -31.42 -86.86 4.56
N THR A 2 -31.88 -85.67 4.17
CA THR A 2 -31.22 -84.78 3.22
C THR A 2 -30.76 -83.51 3.97
N GLN A 3 -29.47 -83.42 4.22
CA GLN A 3 -28.85 -82.27 4.95
C GLN A 3 -28.59 -81.13 3.94
N ARG A 4 -29.26 -79.95 4.14
CA ARG A 4 -29.04 -78.73 3.36
C ARG A 4 -27.94 -77.90 4.03
N TYR A 5 -26.84 -77.68 3.32
CA TYR A 5 -25.78 -76.77 3.69
C TYR A 5 -26.17 -75.34 3.25
N HIS A 6 -26.28 -74.41 4.22
CA HIS A 6 -26.44 -72.97 3.97
C HIS A 6 -25.05 -72.33 3.89
N THR A 7 -24.64 -71.84 2.73
CA THR A 7 -23.46 -71.04 2.54
C THR A 7 -23.75 -69.58 2.91
N PRO A 8 -23.02 -68.92 3.83
CA PRO A 8 -23.25 -67.49 4.09
C PRO A 8 -22.64 -66.66 2.98
N LEU A 9 -23.48 -65.76 2.40
CA LEU A 9 -23.09 -64.77 1.42
C LEU A 9 -22.41 -63.59 2.13
N PHE A 10 -21.06 -63.48 2.03
CA PHE A 10 -20.31 -62.32 2.52
C PHE A 10 -20.48 -61.17 1.56
N VAL A 11 -21.28 -60.15 1.90
CA VAL A 11 -21.40 -58.90 1.14
C VAL A 11 -20.21 -57.99 1.58
N LEU A 12 -19.22 -57.86 0.70
CA LEU A 12 -18.10 -56.96 0.84
C LEU A 12 -18.55 -55.51 0.52
N LEU A 13 -18.83 -54.71 1.52
CA LEU A 13 -19.12 -53.29 1.38
C LEU A 13 -17.78 -52.52 1.14
N LEU A 14 -17.53 -52.21 -0.13
CA LEU A 14 -16.43 -51.31 -0.52
C LEU A 14 -16.84 -49.86 -0.18
N PHE A 15 -16.27 -49.32 0.88
CA PHE A 15 -16.36 -47.89 1.20
C PHE A 15 -15.45 -47.11 0.22
N PHE A 16 -16.07 -46.44 -0.75
CA PHE A 16 -15.41 -45.43 -1.57
C PHE A 16 -15.25 -44.15 -0.71
N LEU A 17 -14.08 -43.94 -0.13
CA LEU A 17 -13.69 -42.65 0.46
C LEU A 17 -13.39 -41.68 -0.70
N PRO A 18 -14.10 -40.55 -0.82
CA PRO A 18 -13.74 -39.52 -1.78
C PRO A 18 -12.39 -38.92 -1.38
N ILE A 19 -11.38 -39.09 -2.24
CA ILE A 19 -10.11 -38.38 -2.11
C ILE A 19 -10.42 -36.91 -2.43
N LEU A 20 -10.59 -36.08 -1.40
CA LEU A 20 -10.63 -34.62 -1.57
C LEU A 20 -9.22 -34.20 -2.03
N SER A 21 -9.08 -33.99 -3.34
CA SER A 21 -7.89 -33.37 -3.91
C SER A 21 -7.81 -31.93 -3.42
N TYR A 22 -6.94 -31.69 -2.45
CA TYR A 22 -6.62 -30.33 -1.98
C TYR A 22 -5.78 -29.66 -3.07
N TYR A 23 -6.43 -28.84 -3.91
CA TYR A 23 -5.70 -27.94 -4.81
C TYR A 23 -5.32 -26.71 -3.97
N PRO A 24 -4.02 -26.46 -3.72
CA PRO A 24 -3.63 -25.21 -3.11
C PRO A 24 -4.07 -24.07 -4.05
N ALA A 25 -4.80 -23.12 -3.51
CA ALA A 25 -5.12 -21.91 -4.25
C ALA A 25 -3.79 -21.25 -4.66
N LEU A 26 -3.57 -21.07 -5.96
CA LEU A 26 -2.40 -20.33 -6.44
C LEU A 26 -2.53 -18.90 -5.89
N ALA A 27 -1.54 -18.48 -5.15
CA ALA A 27 -1.48 -17.11 -4.67
C ALA A 27 -1.39 -16.17 -5.89
N SER A 28 -2.17 -15.12 -5.88
CA SER A 28 -2.29 -14.15 -6.96
C SER A 28 -2.00 -12.75 -6.45
N ASP A 29 -1.68 -11.85 -7.37
CA ASP A 29 -1.55 -10.43 -7.06
C ASP A 29 -2.81 -9.89 -6.38
N ILE A 30 -2.62 -8.94 -5.47
CA ILE A 30 -3.71 -8.28 -4.74
C ILE A 30 -3.92 -6.88 -5.35
N LEU A 31 -5.08 -6.67 -5.96
CA LEU A 31 -5.54 -5.34 -6.34
C LEU A 31 -6.27 -4.70 -5.16
N LEU A 32 -5.69 -3.65 -4.57
CA LEU A 32 -6.34 -2.93 -3.48
C LEU A 32 -7.56 -2.17 -4.02
N ASP A 33 -7.38 -1.36 -5.05
CA ASP A 33 -8.46 -0.67 -5.73
C ASP A 33 -8.07 -0.26 -7.16
N ASP A 34 -9.05 -0.21 -8.05
CA ASP A 34 -8.96 0.36 -9.39
C ASP A 34 -9.96 1.51 -9.61
N TYR A 35 -10.72 1.82 -8.55
CA TYR A 35 -11.68 2.91 -8.45
C TYR A 35 -12.86 2.84 -9.45
N GLN A 36 -13.09 1.67 -10.08
CA GLN A 36 -14.17 1.52 -11.07
C GLN A 36 -15.57 1.69 -10.45
N GLU A 37 -15.73 1.30 -9.19
CA GLU A 37 -16.98 1.39 -8.43
C GLU A 37 -16.95 2.51 -7.37
N GLY A 38 -16.06 3.50 -7.52
CA GLY A 38 -15.79 4.49 -6.50
C GLY A 38 -14.68 4.04 -5.53
N ILE A 39 -14.57 4.70 -4.38
CA ILE A 39 -13.63 4.30 -3.33
C ILE A 39 -14.22 3.12 -2.57
N ARG A 40 -13.55 1.98 -2.58
CA ARG A 40 -13.99 0.78 -1.85
C ARG A 40 -14.08 1.03 -0.34
N ARG A 41 -14.98 0.33 0.35
CA ARG A 41 -15.23 0.50 1.81
C ARG A 41 -14.03 0.20 2.71
N ASN A 42 -13.02 -0.50 2.19
CA ASN A 42 -11.78 -0.80 2.92
C ASN A 42 -10.86 0.42 3.06
N TRP A 43 -11.09 1.47 2.26
CA TRP A 43 -10.42 2.73 2.44
C TRP A 43 -11.06 3.52 3.57
N LYS A 44 -10.25 4.06 4.45
CA LYS A 44 -10.64 4.92 5.57
C LYS A 44 -9.78 6.18 5.56
N GLU A 45 -10.33 7.29 6.01
CA GLU A 45 -9.59 8.53 6.17
C GLU A 45 -9.05 8.67 7.60
N LYS A 46 -7.81 9.14 7.71
CA LYS A 46 -7.18 9.55 8.96
C LYS A 46 -6.75 11.00 8.83
N SER A 47 -7.43 11.90 9.53
CA SER A 47 -7.02 13.30 9.65
C SER A 47 -5.88 13.45 10.66
N PHE A 48 -4.90 14.28 10.32
CA PHE A 48 -3.83 14.78 11.18
C PHE A 48 -4.02 16.27 11.47
N LYS A 49 -4.38 17.05 10.42
CA LYS A 49 -4.73 18.46 10.54
C LYS A 49 -5.66 18.86 9.39
N GLY A 50 -6.93 19.12 9.69
CA GLY A 50 -7.94 19.33 8.66
C GLY A 50 -8.15 18.08 7.81
N SER A 51 -8.57 18.24 6.57
CA SER A 51 -8.80 17.16 5.60
C SER A 51 -8.29 17.52 4.24
N THR A 52 -7.59 16.58 3.61
CA THR A 52 -7.33 16.56 2.17
C THR A 52 -8.58 16.05 1.48
N GLN A 53 -9.02 16.71 0.42
CA GLN A 53 -10.18 16.28 -0.35
C GLN A 53 -9.78 15.12 -1.27
N TYR A 54 -10.43 13.96 -1.12
CA TYR A 54 -10.24 12.79 -1.98
C TYR A 54 -11.49 12.51 -2.79
N GLU A 55 -11.37 12.47 -4.10
CA GLU A 55 -12.47 12.23 -5.02
C GLU A 55 -12.06 11.28 -6.15
N VAL A 56 -12.99 10.41 -6.58
CA VAL A 56 -12.76 9.59 -7.78
C VAL A 56 -13.05 10.45 -8.99
N VAL A 57 -12.06 10.57 -9.86
CA VAL A 57 -12.16 11.30 -11.12
C VAL A 57 -11.74 10.43 -12.29
N GLN A 58 -12.06 10.89 -13.49
CA GLN A 58 -11.50 10.36 -14.72
C GLN A 58 -10.43 11.32 -15.23
N GLU A 59 -9.19 10.84 -15.30
CA GLU A 59 -8.03 11.61 -15.75
C GLU A 59 -7.31 10.82 -16.83
N ASP A 60 -7.12 11.44 -17.99
CA ASP A 60 -6.51 10.80 -19.18
C ASP A 60 -7.17 9.45 -19.54
N GLY A 61 -8.51 9.40 -19.47
CA GLY A 61 -9.32 8.23 -19.80
C GLY A 61 -9.31 7.10 -18.75
N ARG A 62 -8.71 7.31 -17.58
CA ARG A 62 -8.61 6.32 -16.50
C ARG A 62 -9.19 6.84 -15.19
N ARG A 63 -9.82 5.97 -14.42
CA ARG A 63 -10.28 6.29 -13.08
C ARG A 63 -9.12 6.31 -12.10
N CYS A 64 -9.12 7.31 -11.22
CA CYS A 64 -8.10 7.51 -10.21
C CYS A 64 -8.65 8.33 -9.04
N ILE A 65 -7.93 8.35 -7.92
CA ILE A 65 -8.19 9.30 -6.83
C ILE A 65 -7.46 10.60 -7.15
N LYS A 66 -8.20 11.71 -7.17
CA LYS A 66 -7.62 13.06 -7.08
C LYS A 66 -7.63 13.48 -5.62
N ALA A 67 -6.46 13.88 -5.12
CA ALA A 67 -6.24 14.41 -3.78
C ALA A 67 -5.94 15.90 -3.88
N THR A 68 -6.67 16.72 -3.16
CA THR A 68 -6.45 18.19 -3.11
C THR A 68 -6.22 18.59 -1.66
N SER A 69 -5.03 19.06 -1.34
CA SER A 69 -4.64 19.57 -0.02
C SER A 69 -4.47 21.07 -0.07
N ASN A 70 -4.96 21.76 0.97
CA ASN A 70 -4.80 23.18 1.18
C ASN A 70 -4.53 23.43 2.66
N ALA A 71 -3.27 23.62 3.03
CA ALA A 71 -2.80 23.75 4.41
C ALA A 71 -3.37 22.65 5.34
N SER A 72 -3.50 21.43 4.81
CA SER A 72 -4.14 20.30 5.48
C SER A 72 -3.32 19.02 5.35
N ALA A 73 -3.60 18.06 6.23
CA ALA A 73 -2.99 16.73 6.24
C ALA A 73 -4.02 15.68 6.63
N SER A 74 -4.39 14.84 5.71
CA SER A 74 -5.09 13.59 5.98
C SER A 74 -4.60 12.49 5.04
N ALA A 75 -4.68 11.25 5.48
CA ALA A 75 -4.34 10.09 4.67
C ALA A 75 -5.59 9.28 4.36
N LEU A 76 -5.65 8.73 3.16
CA LEU A 76 -6.58 7.69 2.79
C LEU A 76 -5.84 6.36 2.86
N TYR A 77 -6.22 5.46 3.80
CA TYR A 77 -5.53 4.21 4.04
C TYR A 77 -6.44 3.00 3.85
N TYR A 78 -5.86 1.94 3.30
CA TYR A 78 -6.50 0.65 3.06
C TYR A 78 -5.97 -0.36 4.08
N GLU A 79 -6.85 -0.87 4.96
CA GLU A 79 -6.48 -1.91 5.93
C GLU A 79 -6.33 -3.25 5.22
N ILE A 80 -5.14 -3.82 5.31
CA ILE A 80 -4.81 -5.12 4.73
C ILE A 80 -3.62 -5.73 5.45
N ASP A 81 -3.77 -6.97 5.91
CA ASP A 81 -2.67 -7.76 6.47
C ASP A 81 -2.01 -8.57 5.36
N PHE A 82 -0.72 -8.33 5.14
CA PHE A 82 0.08 -9.13 4.20
C PHE A 82 1.52 -9.29 4.66
N ASP A 83 2.17 -10.34 4.18
CA ASP A 83 3.59 -10.60 4.43
C ASP A 83 4.42 -10.09 3.24
N PRO A 84 5.34 -9.13 3.44
CA PRO A 84 6.21 -8.66 2.36
C PRO A 84 7.14 -9.73 1.78
N ARG A 85 7.32 -10.86 2.47
CA ARG A 85 8.07 -12.00 1.93
C ARG A 85 7.29 -12.77 0.87
N GLU A 86 5.95 -12.68 0.90
CA GLU A 86 5.05 -13.27 -0.09
C GLU A 86 4.66 -12.26 -1.16
N TYR A 87 4.44 -11.00 -0.75
CA TYR A 87 4.08 -9.87 -1.60
C TYR A 87 5.17 -8.79 -1.54
N PRO A 88 6.35 -9.04 -2.13
CA PRO A 88 7.47 -8.12 -2.01
C PRO A 88 7.33 -6.83 -2.80
N PHE A 89 6.47 -6.79 -3.79
CA PHE A 89 6.38 -5.61 -4.66
C PHE A 89 5.08 -4.85 -4.46
N LEU A 90 5.21 -3.56 -4.13
CA LEU A 90 4.14 -2.57 -4.22
C LEU A 90 4.23 -1.86 -5.57
N VAL A 91 3.11 -1.79 -6.29
CA VAL A 91 3.01 -1.15 -7.59
C VAL A 91 1.88 -0.13 -7.56
N TRP A 92 2.15 1.08 -8.04
CA TRP A 92 1.16 2.14 -8.18
C TRP A 92 1.56 3.07 -9.33
N ARG A 93 0.66 3.99 -9.66
CA ARG A 93 0.99 5.13 -10.50
C ARG A 93 0.46 6.40 -9.89
N TRP A 94 1.12 7.49 -10.17
CA TRP A 94 0.75 8.80 -9.66
C TRP A 94 1.11 9.93 -10.63
N LYS A 95 0.52 11.08 -10.38
CA LYS A 95 0.82 12.35 -11.05
C LYS A 95 0.67 13.46 -10.02
N VAL A 96 1.49 14.50 -10.06
CA VAL A 96 1.36 15.70 -9.24
C VAL A 96 1.22 16.92 -10.11
N SER A 97 0.47 17.94 -9.65
CA SER A 97 0.35 19.23 -10.36
C SER A 97 1.50 20.19 -10.07
N ASN A 98 2.17 20.01 -8.93
CA ASN A 98 3.24 20.85 -8.44
C ASN A 98 4.08 20.11 -7.40
N ILE A 99 5.24 20.66 -7.07
CA ILE A 99 5.99 20.38 -5.85
C ILE A 99 5.76 21.52 -4.86
N LEU A 100 6.16 21.32 -3.61
CA LEU A 100 6.03 22.36 -2.57
C LEU A 100 7.32 23.17 -2.46
N ALA A 101 7.22 24.47 -2.67
CA ALA A 101 8.38 25.35 -2.70
C ALA A 101 9.10 25.44 -1.33
N LYS A 102 8.32 25.34 -0.23
CA LYS A 102 8.83 25.32 1.14
C LYS A 102 9.10 23.90 1.66
N GLY A 103 8.75 22.86 0.90
CA GLY A 103 8.98 21.48 1.29
C GLY A 103 10.46 21.18 1.52
N ASP A 104 10.76 20.42 2.57
CA ASP A 104 12.13 20.09 2.96
C ASP A 104 12.12 18.82 3.82
N GLU A 105 12.59 17.71 3.29
CA GLU A 105 12.55 16.38 3.90
C GLU A 105 13.38 16.29 5.19
N PHE A 106 14.24 17.28 5.46
CA PHE A 106 15.11 17.33 6.63
C PHE A 106 14.57 18.19 7.76
N LYS A 107 13.44 18.89 7.56
CA LYS A 107 12.88 19.85 8.52
C LYS A 107 11.41 19.57 8.80
N LYS A 108 11.02 19.71 10.05
CA LYS A 108 9.61 19.54 10.48
C LYS A 108 8.68 20.52 9.78
N GLU A 109 9.12 21.75 9.59
CA GLU A 109 8.35 22.83 8.95
C GLU A 109 8.16 22.60 7.44
N GLY A 110 8.92 21.66 6.88
CA GLY A 110 8.87 21.31 5.47
C GLY A 110 8.45 19.86 5.20
N ASP A 111 7.97 19.11 6.20
CA ASP A 111 7.58 17.70 6.09
C ASP A 111 6.21 17.53 5.39
N ASP A 112 6.11 18.11 4.22
CA ASP A 112 4.94 18.04 3.34
C ASP A 112 5.31 17.52 1.96
N TYR A 113 4.39 16.80 1.33
CA TYR A 113 4.63 16.18 0.03
C TYR A 113 3.39 16.28 -0.85
N ALA A 114 3.59 16.67 -2.11
CA ALA A 114 2.52 16.68 -3.10
C ALA A 114 1.91 15.27 -3.29
N ALA A 115 2.74 14.24 -3.21
CA ALA A 115 2.26 12.86 -3.21
C ALA A 115 3.15 11.96 -2.34
N ARG A 116 2.50 11.09 -1.56
CA ARG A 116 3.14 9.97 -0.89
C ARG A 116 2.26 8.71 -0.94
N VAL A 117 2.91 7.56 -1.09
CA VAL A 117 2.32 6.24 -0.89
C VAL A 117 3.12 5.57 0.22
N TYR A 118 2.47 4.97 1.19
CA TYR A 118 3.22 4.37 2.29
C TYR A 118 2.59 3.07 2.80
N VAL A 119 3.45 2.23 3.38
CA VAL A 119 3.08 0.96 3.98
C VAL A 119 3.34 1.05 5.48
N VAL A 120 2.34 0.66 6.26
CA VAL A 120 2.39 0.66 7.72
C VAL A 120 2.66 -0.75 8.22
N PHE A 121 3.62 -0.86 9.13
CA PHE A 121 4.01 -2.09 9.81
C PHE A 121 3.65 -1.95 11.30
N PRO A 122 2.47 -2.44 11.71
CA PRO A 122 1.98 -2.27 13.07
C PRO A 122 2.84 -3.04 14.07
N SER A 123 2.87 -2.52 15.29
CA SER A 123 3.49 -3.18 16.43
C SER A 123 2.48 -3.29 17.57
N ALA A 124 2.59 -4.33 18.41
CA ALA A 124 1.80 -4.45 19.65
C ALA A 124 1.96 -3.21 20.55
N LEU A 125 3.12 -2.57 20.49
CA LEU A 125 3.40 -1.28 21.12
C LEU A 125 3.26 -0.20 20.03
N PHE A 126 2.15 0.55 20.02
CA PHE A 126 1.80 1.48 18.92
C PHE A 126 2.92 2.47 18.58
N TRP A 127 3.71 2.92 19.58
CA TRP A 127 4.87 3.83 19.37
C TRP A 127 6.07 3.18 18.67
N ARG A 128 6.05 1.86 18.45
CA ARG A 128 7.04 1.11 17.65
C ARG A 128 6.52 0.79 16.25
N THR A 129 5.31 1.22 15.91
CA THR A 129 4.77 1.09 14.54
C THR A 129 5.71 1.81 13.58
N LYS A 130 6.11 1.12 12.52
CA LYS A 130 7.00 1.66 11.48
C LYS A 130 6.25 1.91 10.18
N ALA A 131 6.76 2.83 9.36
CA ALA A 131 6.22 3.11 8.05
C ALA A 131 7.33 3.37 7.02
N VAL A 132 7.23 2.74 5.86
CA VAL A 132 8.03 3.08 4.68
C VAL A 132 7.19 3.99 3.81
N ASN A 133 7.64 5.23 3.61
CA ASN A 133 6.96 6.24 2.80
C ASN A 133 7.71 6.43 1.48
N TYR A 134 7.03 6.22 0.39
CA TYR A 134 7.46 6.57 -0.95
C TYR A 134 6.93 7.96 -1.28
N ILE A 135 7.83 8.91 -1.49
CA ILE A 135 7.49 10.32 -1.64
C ILE A 135 7.87 10.85 -3.02
N TRP A 136 7.05 11.79 -3.50
CA TRP A 136 7.51 12.75 -4.49
C TRP A 136 8.22 13.87 -3.73
N ALA A 137 9.54 13.77 -3.67
CA ALA A 137 10.36 14.65 -2.86
C ALA A 137 10.45 16.07 -3.45
N ASN A 138 10.59 17.05 -2.59
CA ASN A 138 10.80 18.44 -3.00
C ASN A 138 12.29 18.71 -3.29
N LYS A 139 13.19 18.22 -2.41
CA LYS A 139 14.64 18.45 -2.47
C LYS A 139 15.47 17.17 -2.37
N LEU A 140 15.00 16.15 -1.63
CA LEU A 140 15.73 14.90 -1.45
C LEU A 140 15.96 14.24 -2.82
N PRO A 141 17.23 13.98 -3.22
CA PRO A 141 17.50 13.35 -4.51
C PRO A 141 16.81 12.00 -4.68
N GLN A 142 16.35 11.72 -5.91
CA GLN A 142 15.71 10.46 -6.25
C GLN A 142 16.59 9.26 -5.86
N GLY A 143 15.98 8.22 -5.28
CA GLY A 143 16.64 7.00 -4.79
C GLY A 143 17.23 7.12 -3.39
N GLN A 144 17.31 8.30 -2.81
CA GLN A 144 17.76 8.48 -1.43
C GLN A 144 16.64 8.19 -0.43
N ALA A 145 17.06 7.83 0.79
CA ALA A 145 16.17 7.56 1.90
C ALA A 145 16.69 8.27 3.16
N VAL A 146 15.76 8.89 3.90
CA VAL A 146 16.05 9.59 5.16
C VAL A 146 14.98 9.26 6.21
N PRO A 147 15.29 9.31 7.51
CA PRO A 147 14.26 9.26 8.53
C PRO A 147 13.37 10.50 8.45
N ASN A 148 12.09 10.35 8.79
CA ASN A 148 11.19 11.48 8.93
C ASN A 148 11.64 12.42 10.06
N PRO A 149 11.57 13.75 9.90
CA PRO A 149 12.05 14.70 10.91
C PRO A 149 11.26 14.70 12.23
N PHE A 150 10.04 14.12 12.26
CA PHE A 150 9.25 13.94 13.49
C PHE A 150 9.54 12.61 14.20
N THR A 151 9.91 11.56 13.43
CA THR A 151 10.12 10.22 14.00
C THR A 151 10.99 9.33 13.14
N SER A 152 11.95 8.65 13.75
CA SER A 152 12.75 7.62 13.06
C SER A 152 11.98 6.35 12.72
N ASN A 153 10.75 6.19 13.20
CA ASN A 153 9.87 5.09 12.85
C ASN A 153 9.24 5.24 11.44
N ALA A 154 9.33 6.42 10.84
CA ALA A 154 8.95 6.65 9.46
C ALA A 154 10.19 6.91 8.62
N CYS A 155 10.32 6.19 7.52
CA CYS A 155 11.41 6.35 6.56
C CYS A 155 10.84 6.93 5.28
N MET A 156 11.47 7.99 4.76
CA MET A 156 11.08 8.70 3.56
C MET A 156 12.01 8.30 2.43
N ILE A 157 11.48 7.66 1.38
CA ILE A 157 12.25 7.27 0.18
C ILE A 157 11.79 8.13 -0.99
N ALA A 158 12.69 8.94 -1.53
CA ALA A 158 12.41 9.74 -2.72
C ALA A 158 12.32 8.83 -3.96
N VAL A 159 11.10 8.49 -4.37
CA VAL A 159 10.88 7.73 -5.61
C VAL A 159 10.90 8.67 -6.81
N GLN A 160 10.34 9.85 -6.64
CA GLN A 160 10.49 10.99 -7.55
C GLN A 160 11.05 12.19 -6.79
N SER A 161 11.62 13.17 -7.51
CA SER A 161 12.19 14.35 -6.88
C SER A 161 12.13 15.58 -7.81
N GLY A 162 11.75 16.72 -7.24
CA GLY A 162 11.73 17.99 -7.93
C GLY A 162 10.69 18.09 -9.04
N PRO A 163 10.78 19.13 -9.90
CA PRO A 163 9.74 19.50 -10.84
C PRO A 163 9.78 18.77 -12.19
N SER A 164 10.82 18.00 -12.50
CA SER A 164 11.09 17.52 -13.85
C SER A 164 9.96 16.70 -14.47
N HIS A 165 9.17 15.99 -13.66
CA HIS A 165 8.09 15.11 -14.11
C HIS A 165 6.70 15.58 -13.64
N VAL A 166 6.60 16.81 -13.14
CA VAL A 166 5.31 17.40 -12.78
C VAL A 166 4.36 17.38 -13.97
N GLY A 167 3.10 17.02 -13.74
CA GLY A 167 2.07 16.88 -14.78
C GLY A 167 2.12 15.57 -15.57
N GLN A 168 3.07 14.67 -15.28
CA GLN A 168 3.22 13.39 -15.97
C GLN A 168 2.77 12.24 -15.08
N TRP A 169 2.08 11.24 -15.66
CA TRP A 169 1.83 9.97 -15.02
C TRP A 169 3.09 9.12 -14.98
N LEU A 170 3.48 8.70 -13.77
CA LEU A 170 4.61 7.81 -13.56
C LEU A 170 4.14 6.51 -12.93
N ASP A 171 4.65 5.40 -13.44
CA ASP A 171 4.42 4.07 -12.92
C ASP A 171 5.58 3.67 -12.00
N GLU A 172 5.27 3.23 -10.79
CA GLU A 172 6.25 2.90 -9.77
C GLU A 172 6.12 1.43 -9.37
N LYS A 173 7.27 0.81 -9.11
CA LYS A 173 7.39 -0.54 -8.54
C LYS A 173 8.49 -0.54 -7.50
N ARG A 174 8.15 -0.88 -6.25
CA ARG A 174 9.12 -0.90 -5.16
C ARG A 174 9.16 -2.28 -4.49
N ASN A 175 10.36 -2.71 -4.10
CA ASN A 175 10.54 -3.92 -3.31
C ASN A 175 10.47 -3.56 -1.82
N LEU A 176 9.33 -3.85 -1.19
CA LEU A 176 9.06 -3.54 0.23
C LEU A 176 10.05 -4.21 1.19
N LEU A 177 10.50 -5.42 0.88
CA LEU A 177 11.42 -6.17 1.72
C LEU A 177 12.79 -5.49 1.75
N GLU A 178 13.31 -5.10 0.59
CA GLU A 178 14.59 -4.41 0.45
C GLU A 178 14.51 -2.99 1.03
N ASP A 179 13.44 -2.26 0.74
CA ASP A 179 13.26 -0.90 1.21
C ASP A 179 13.12 -0.84 2.74
N TYR A 180 12.39 -1.77 3.35
CA TYR A 180 12.28 -1.86 4.81
C TYR A 180 13.64 -2.16 5.45
N ARG A 181 14.41 -3.11 4.90
CA ARG A 181 15.77 -3.41 5.37
C ARG A 181 16.69 -2.21 5.25
N LYS A 182 16.63 -1.50 4.13
CA LYS A 182 17.39 -0.26 3.90
C LYS A 182 17.06 0.82 4.94
N CYS A 183 15.79 0.95 5.30
CA CYS A 183 15.29 1.96 6.22
C CYS A 183 15.61 1.63 7.69
N PHE A 184 15.46 0.38 8.09
CA PHE A 184 15.44 0.01 9.51
C PHE A 184 16.49 -1.02 9.92
N GLY A 185 17.26 -1.60 8.96
CA GLY A 185 18.34 -2.55 9.26
C GLY A 185 17.86 -3.94 9.73
N GLU A 186 16.56 -4.24 9.57
CA GLU A 186 15.96 -5.50 9.99
C GLU A 186 14.92 -6.00 8.98
N ASP A 187 14.47 -7.25 9.12
CA ASP A 187 13.39 -7.78 8.27
C ASP A 187 12.03 -7.21 8.67
N PRO A 188 11.14 -6.93 7.68
CA PRO A 188 9.82 -6.43 7.97
C PRO A 188 8.96 -7.48 8.68
N PRO A 189 8.16 -7.06 9.67
CA PRO A 189 7.00 -7.84 10.12
C PRO A 189 5.91 -7.81 9.03
N LYS A 190 4.76 -8.44 9.29
CA LYS A 190 3.59 -8.26 8.44
C LYS A 190 3.18 -6.79 8.39
N ALA A 191 2.79 -6.34 7.21
CA ALA A 191 2.19 -5.03 7.00
C ALA A 191 0.70 -5.07 7.36
N GLY A 192 0.15 -3.96 7.82
CA GLY A 192 -1.26 -3.84 8.23
C GLY A 192 -2.06 -2.81 7.43
N ALA A 193 -1.39 -1.97 6.65
CA ALA A 193 -2.07 -1.01 5.78
C ALA A 193 -1.18 -0.50 4.65
N VAL A 194 -1.83 -0.09 3.57
CA VAL A 194 -1.24 0.75 2.50
C VAL A 194 -2.02 2.05 2.46
N ALA A 195 -1.34 3.18 2.29
CA ALA A 195 -2.00 4.48 2.28
C ALA A 195 -1.48 5.40 1.17
N ILE A 196 -2.33 6.33 0.77
CA ILE A 196 -1.99 7.48 -0.07
C ILE A 196 -2.19 8.76 0.73
N MET A 197 -1.36 9.77 0.48
CA MET A 197 -1.48 11.04 1.18
C MET A 197 -0.92 12.19 0.34
N THR A 198 -1.60 13.32 0.37
CA THR A 198 -1.16 14.62 -0.12
C THR A 198 -1.33 15.60 1.03
N ASP A 199 -0.26 16.20 1.49
CA ASP A 199 -0.26 17.04 2.68
C ASP A 199 0.51 18.35 2.47
N THR A 200 0.04 19.41 3.11
CA THR A 200 0.56 20.76 2.95
C THR A 200 0.41 21.59 4.23
N ASP A 201 0.24 20.93 5.38
CA ASP A 201 -0.11 21.59 6.63
C ASP A 201 1.07 22.26 7.35
N ASN A 202 2.29 21.78 7.12
CA ASN A 202 3.50 22.35 7.67
C ASN A 202 3.98 23.56 6.86
N THR A 203 3.89 23.48 5.54
CA THR A 203 4.29 24.56 4.62
C THR A 203 3.21 25.62 4.44
N GLY A 204 1.94 25.28 4.70
CA GLY A 204 0.77 26.14 4.45
C GLY A 204 0.50 26.35 2.96
N GLU A 205 1.01 25.49 2.08
CA GLU A 205 0.85 25.58 0.63
C GLU A 205 -0.37 24.78 0.15
N GLN A 206 -0.46 24.58 -1.16
CA GLN A 206 -1.47 23.76 -1.81
C GLN A 206 -0.80 22.73 -2.70
N ALA A 207 -1.40 21.55 -2.79
CA ALA A 207 -0.98 20.51 -3.72
C ALA A 207 -2.17 19.73 -4.27
N VAL A 208 -2.02 19.27 -5.51
CA VAL A 208 -2.94 18.33 -6.13
C VAL A 208 -2.15 17.14 -6.67
N ALA A 209 -2.61 15.95 -6.33
CA ALA A 209 -2.07 14.71 -6.86
C ALA A 209 -3.18 13.78 -7.36
N TRP A 210 -2.81 12.88 -8.26
CA TRP A 210 -3.67 11.80 -8.74
C TRP A 210 -2.99 10.46 -8.46
N TYR A 211 -3.76 9.53 -7.91
CA TYR A 211 -3.32 8.17 -7.58
C TYR A 211 -4.13 7.16 -8.38
N GLY A 212 -3.46 6.42 -9.24
CA GLY A 212 -4.06 5.32 -9.97
C GLY A 212 -4.16 4.03 -9.12
N PRO A 213 -4.50 2.89 -9.74
CA PRO A 213 -4.60 1.61 -9.07
C PRO A 213 -3.36 1.26 -8.26
N VAL A 214 -3.58 0.69 -7.07
CA VAL A 214 -2.52 0.21 -6.18
C VAL A 214 -2.59 -1.31 -6.08
N ARG A 215 -1.45 -1.99 -6.24
CA ARG A 215 -1.36 -3.46 -6.26
C ARG A 215 -0.18 -3.96 -5.44
N LEU A 216 -0.36 -5.14 -4.86
CA LEU A 216 0.70 -5.95 -4.28
C LEU A 216 0.92 -7.16 -5.20
N LEU A 217 2.17 -7.37 -5.66
CA LEU A 217 2.47 -8.49 -6.53
C LEU A 217 3.02 -9.65 -5.70
N TYR A 218 2.50 -10.84 -5.99
CA TYR A 218 3.01 -12.09 -5.45
C TYR A 218 4.39 -12.41 -6.10
N LYS A 219 5.28 -13.10 -5.36
CA LYS A 219 6.60 -13.53 -5.84
C LYS A 219 6.55 -14.71 -6.80
#